data_14b77e8ec6e077c333a310a7b9beda44
#
_entry.id   14b77e8ec6e077c333a310a7b9beda44
#
_cell.length_a   1.000
_cell.length_b   1.000
_cell.length_c   1.000
_cell.angle_alpha   90.00
_cell.angle_beta   90.00
_cell.angle_gamma   90.00
#
_symmetry.space_group_name_H-M   'P 1'
#
loop_
_entity.id
_entity.type
_entity.pdbx_description
1 polymer ?
#
loop_
_entity_poly.entity_id
_entity_poly.type
_entity_poly.pdbx_seq_one_letter_code
_entity_poly.pdbx_strand_id
1 'polypeptide(L)'
;HCASGLFTIPSVRVHVWRLLSLPVTGTAACCAEGVGPQCFTFSVLGQDAPLFVAPQPATDADPIADELNVPAAIRRQAFDADPGAFYGEGLSLSIRAEGWAGAPGNAIVPLAQIVPADLSGWTYVPRPNQVAVDPVLGRIAFAPMQLPRKGVRVSYRYGLPARIGGGEYGRPLFAPADPGECHVYRVGEGDGFDFPRIADALAQWQKDAPADAIIELGSSTVFVEPLAIVLADGQSLQLRAAQRTRPVLRMIDWQTDLPDALTIALGRRSRISLDGLLVTGRPLRVQGASDDARDADPCGARVVIRHCTLVPGWAIDCDCQPRRPAEPSLEIGNVRAAVVIEHSIGVPIVVSEGAVA
;
A
#
# COMPACT_ATOMS: atom_id res chain seq x y z
N HIS A 1 -17.82 -39.31 -25.13
CA HIS A 1 -17.08 -39.38 -23.89
C HIS A 1 -17.62 -38.33 -22.95
N CYS A 2 -18.56 -38.71 -22.06
CA CYS A 2 -18.91 -37.84 -20.95
C CYS A 2 -17.68 -37.78 -20.06
N ALA A 3 -17.07 -36.61 -19.95
CA ALA A 3 -16.12 -36.34 -18.89
C ALA A 3 -16.89 -36.56 -17.58
N SER A 4 -16.55 -37.60 -16.84
CA SER A 4 -17.10 -37.80 -15.50
C SER A 4 -16.78 -36.55 -14.69
N GLY A 5 -17.81 -35.77 -14.34
CA GLY A 5 -17.62 -34.57 -13.57
C GLY A 5 -16.88 -34.91 -12.27
N LEU A 6 -15.88 -34.15 -11.92
CA LEU A 6 -15.12 -34.28 -10.67
C LEU A 6 -16.01 -34.21 -9.41
N PHE A 7 -17.26 -33.80 -9.60
CA PHE A 7 -18.22 -33.61 -8.52
C PHE A 7 -19.52 -34.33 -8.84
N THR A 8 -19.90 -35.26 -7.99
CA THR A 8 -21.20 -35.95 -7.99
C THR A 8 -21.93 -35.62 -6.69
N ILE A 9 -23.24 -35.87 -6.64
CA ILE A 9 -24.04 -35.67 -5.41
C ILE A 9 -23.40 -36.22 -4.12
N PRO A 10 -22.69 -37.38 -4.13
CA PRO A 10 -21.96 -37.83 -2.95
C PRO A 10 -20.62 -37.11 -2.69
N SER A 11 -20.14 -36.27 -3.63
CA SER A 11 -18.85 -35.58 -3.51
C SER A 11 -19.07 -34.17 -2.99
N VAL A 12 -18.69 -33.92 -1.75
CA VAL A 12 -18.72 -32.60 -1.14
C VAL A 12 -17.31 -32.03 -1.13
N ARG A 13 -17.11 -30.86 -1.76
CA ARG A 13 -15.87 -30.11 -1.64
C ARG A 13 -16.08 -28.97 -0.65
N VAL A 14 -15.34 -29.00 0.44
CA VAL A 14 -15.33 -27.94 1.44
C VAL A 14 -14.17 -27.00 1.13
N HIS A 15 -14.46 -25.71 0.90
CA HIS A 15 -13.47 -24.65 0.75
C HIS A 15 -13.47 -23.81 2.03
N VAL A 16 -12.34 -23.77 2.72
CA VAL A 16 -12.15 -22.95 3.91
C VAL A 16 -11.29 -21.74 3.54
N TRP A 17 -11.90 -20.57 3.57
CA TRP A 17 -11.20 -19.30 3.39
C TRP A 17 -10.81 -18.77 4.77
N ARG A 18 -9.50 -18.60 5.00
CA ARG A 18 -9.01 -18.01 6.23
C ARG A 18 -8.90 -16.51 6.04
N LEU A 19 -9.63 -15.75 6.84
CA LEU A 19 -9.41 -14.32 6.95
C LEU A 19 -8.08 -14.07 7.66
N LEU A 20 -7.28 -13.17 7.11
CA LEU A 20 -6.01 -12.73 7.68
C LEU A 20 -6.19 -11.32 8.22
N SER A 21 -5.64 -11.05 9.39
CA SER A 21 -5.49 -9.71 9.94
C SER A 21 -4.07 -9.22 9.63
N LEU A 22 -3.94 -8.36 8.62
CA LEU A 22 -2.66 -7.85 8.14
C LEU A 22 -2.35 -6.48 8.78
N PRO A 23 -1.12 -6.24 9.27
CA PRO A 23 -0.74 -4.98 9.85
C PRO A 23 -0.49 -3.90 8.78
N VAL A 24 -0.62 -2.65 9.23
CA VAL A 24 -0.07 -1.44 8.62
C VAL A 24 0.54 -0.62 9.74
N THR A 25 1.83 -0.32 9.65
CA THR A 25 2.58 0.27 10.76
C THR A 25 3.07 1.67 10.43
N GLY A 26 2.67 2.65 11.24
CA GLY A 26 3.20 4.01 11.19
C GLY A 26 2.92 4.77 9.88
N THR A 27 1.90 4.36 9.12
CA THR A 27 1.53 5.06 7.89
C THR A 27 0.83 6.38 8.15
N ALA A 28 0.86 7.31 7.19
CA ALA A 28 0.11 8.54 7.29
C ALA A 28 -1.41 8.26 7.19
N ALA A 29 -2.18 8.80 8.12
CA ALA A 29 -3.64 8.85 8.00
C ALA A 29 -4.03 9.83 6.87
N CYS A 30 -5.11 9.53 6.16
CA CYS A 30 -5.60 10.41 5.12
C CYS A 30 -6.58 11.44 5.71
N CYS A 31 -6.31 12.73 5.49
CA CYS A 31 -7.25 13.79 5.86
C CYS A 31 -8.49 13.74 4.96
N ALA A 32 -9.67 13.76 5.55
CA ALA A 32 -10.95 13.88 4.85
C ALA A 32 -11.24 15.36 4.55
N GLU A 33 -10.47 15.96 3.64
CA GLU A 33 -10.49 17.41 3.34
C GLU A 33 -11.89 17.94 3.00
N GLY A 34 -12.70 17.14 2.30
CA GLY A 34 -14.09 17.50 1.97
C GLY A 34 -15.02 17.58 3.19
N VAL A 35 -14.60 17.06 4.35
CA VAL A 35 -15.35 17.12 5.61
C VAL A 35 -14.78 18.19 6.54
N GLY A 36 -13.47 18.15 6.74
CA GLY A 36 -12.78 19.13 7.56
C GLY A 36 -11.39 18.67 8.00
N PRO A 37 -10.49 19.60 8.35
CA PRO A 37 -9.09 19.32 8.66
C PRO A 37 -8.89 18.50 9.95
N GLN A 38 -9.94 18.34 10.77
CA GLN A 38 -9.94 17.52 11.98
C GLN A 38 -10.30 16.05 11.73
N CYS A 39 -10.75 15.71 10.52
CA CYS A 39 -11.27 14.40 10.14
C CYS A 39 -10.24 13.61 9.35
N PHE A 40 -9.99 12.36 9.76
CA PHE A 40 -9.01 11.48 9.10
C PHE A 40 -9.57 10.07 8.97
N THR A 41 -9.03 9.32 8.00
CA THR A 41 -9.22 7.86 7.90
C THR A 41 -7.91 7.14 8.22
N PHE A 42 -8.01 5.94 8.79
CA PHE A 42 -6.85 5.05 8.95
C PHE A 42 -6.27 4.63 7.60
N SER A 43 -7.12 4.44 6.61
CA SER A 43 -6.67 4.13 5.27
C SER A 43 -5.99 5.33 4.64
N VAL A 44 -4.76 5.12 4.14
CA VAL A 44 -3.99 6.11 3.38
C VAL A 44 -4.68 6.53 2.07
N LEU A 45 -5.64 5.73 1.58
CA LEU A 45 -6.40 6.00 0.36
C LEU A 45 -7.66 6.83 0.61
N GLY A 46 -8.02 7.07 1.88
CA GLY A 46 -9.19 7.87 2.25
C GLY A 46 -10.53 7.13 2.26
N GLN A 47 -10.55 5.83 1.92
CA GLN A 47 -11.77 5.04 1.99
C GLN A 47 -12.09 4.60 3.42
N ASP A 48 -13.35 4.32 3.65
CA ASP A 48 -13.80 3.63 4.85
C ASP A 48 -13.35 2.17 4.81
N ALA A 49 -12.78 1.71 5.91
CA ALA A 49 -12.32 0.34 6.04
C ALA A 49 -12.42 -0.11 7.49
N PRO A 50 -13.06 -1.24 7.79
CA PRO A 50 -13.10 -1.75 9.15
C PRO A 50 -11.70 -2.09 9.65
N LEU A 51 -11.43 -1.73 10.90
CA LEU A 51 -10.22 -2.11 11.59
C LEU A 51 -10.37 -3.54 12.13
N PHE A 52 -9.26 -4.28 12.11
CA PHE A 52 -9.24 -5.67 12.51
C PHE A 52 -8.46 -5.88 13.81
N VAL A 53 -8.83 -6.91 14.53
CA VAL A 53 -8.15 -7.36 15.73
C VAL A 53 -6.73 -7.83 15.38
N ALA A 54 -5.75 -7.52 16.24
CA ALA A 54 -4.47 -8.21 16.30
C ALA A 54 -4.66 -9.51 17.07
N PRO A 55 -4.78 -10.68 16.42
CA PRO A 55 -5.09 -11.90 17.13
C PRO A 55 -4.04 -12.21 18.19
N GLN A 56 -4.49 -12.40 19.41
CA GLN A 56 -3.67 -12.82 20.53
C GLN A 56 -3.77 -14.35 20.71
N PRO A 57 -2.72 -15.03 21.11
CA PRO A 57 -2.82 -16.45 21.43
C PRO A 57 -3.84 -16.65 22.54
N ALA A 58 -4.71 -17.68 22.40
CA ALA A 58 -5.55 -18.10 23.49
C ALA A 58 -4.66 -18.59 24.64
N THR A 59 -5.00 -18.24 25.87
CA THR A 59 -4.31 -18.77 27.05
C THR A 59 -4.78 -20.22 27.28
N ASP A 60 -3.87 -21.10 27.66
CA ASP A 60 -4.16 -22.53 27.90
C ASP A 60 -5.32 -22.82 28.88
N ALA A 61 -5.73 -21.80 29.63
CA ALA A 61 -6.81 -21.92 30.62
C ALA A 61 -8.22 -21.74 30.03
N ASP A 62 -8.36 -21.18 28.82
CA ASP A 62 -9.66 -20.98 28.17
C ASP A 62 -9.66 -21.57 26.76
N PRO A 63 -10.31 -22.76 26.57
CA PRO A 63 -10.32 -23.44 25.28
C PRO A 63 -11.26 -22.80 24.23
N ILE A 64 -12.06 -21.81 24.63
CA ILE A 64 -13.00 -21.14 23.73
C ILE A 64 -12.37 -19.81 23.27
N ALA A 65 -12.08 -19.72 21.97
CA ALA A 65 -11.56 -18.49 21.38
C ALA A 65 -12.60 -17.36 21.45
N ASP A 66 -12.18 -16.19 21.90
CA ASP A 66 -12.96 -14.96 21.90
C ASP A 66 -12.60 -14.05 20.71
N GLU A 67 -13.17 -12.84 20.68
CA GLU A 67 -12.92 -11.87 19.61
C GLU A 67 -11.46 -11.46 19.50
N LEU A 68 -10.70 -11.47 20.59
CA LEU A 68 -9.29 -11.07 20.60
C LEU A 68 -8.36 -12.16 20.06
N ASN A 69 -8.85 -13.40 19.93
CA ASN A 69 -8.04 -14.54 19.48
C ASN A 69 -8.14 -14.79 17.95
N VAL A 70 -9.08 -14.14 17.27
CA VAL A 70 -9.38 -14.38 15.86
C VAL A 70 -9.23 -13.12 15.01
N PRO A 71 -8.87 -13.25 13.72
CA PRO A 71 -8.86 -12.11 12.79
C PRO A 71 -10.29 -11.69 12.47
N ALA A 72 -10.86 -10.79 13.27
CA ALA A 72 -12.21 -10.27 13.13
C ALA A 72 -12.19 -8.74 13.02
N ALA A 73 -13.21 -8.17 12.38
CA ALA A 73 -13.42 -6.73 12.41
C ALA A 73 -13.79 -6.28 13.84
N ILE A 74 -13.22 -5.19 14.29
CA ILE A 74 -13.47 -4.64 15.62
C ILE A 74 -14.88 -4.05 15.63
N ARG A 75 -15.77 -4.59 16.47
CA ARG A 75 -17.11 -4.05 16.65
C ARG A 75 -17.08 -2.80 17.53
N ARG A 76 -17.85 -1.77 17.17
CA ARG A 76 -17.92 -0.52 17.94
C ARG A 76 -18.28 -0.78 19.41
N GLN A 77 -19.22 -1.67 19.67
CA GLN A 77 -19.63 -2.03 21.01
C GLN A 77 -18.51 -2.68 21.84
N ALA A 78 -17.72 -3.55 21.21
CA ALA A 78 -16.56 -4.18 21.92
C ALA A 78 -15.48 -3.15 22.20
N PHE A 79 -15.22 -2.24 21.26
CA PHE A 79 -14.28 -1.15 21.44
C PHE A 79 -14.74 -0.14 22.50
N ASP A 80 -16.04 0.13 22.60
CA ASP A 80 -16.62 1.00 23.64
C ASP A 80 -16.53 0.37 25.03
N ALA A 81 -16.76 -0.94 25.13
CA ALA A 81 -16.69 -1.67 26.39
C ALA A 81 -15.27 -1.72 26.98
N ASP A 82 -14.26 -1.95 26.15
CA ASP A 82 -12.85 -1.99 26.55
C ASP A 82 -11.94 -1.48 25.42
N PRO A 83 -11.74 -0.17 25.28
CA PRO A 83 -10.81 0.37 24.30
C PRO A 83 -9.37 -0.11 24.50
N GLY A 84 -8.98 -0.41 25.76
CA GLY A 84 -7.63 -0.84 26.13
C GLY A 84 -7.24 -2.20 25.56
N ALA A 85 -8.20 -3.08 25.30
CA ALA A 85 -7.95 -4.36 24.66
C ALA A 85 -7.49 -4.23 23.19
N PHE A 86 -7.82 -3.12 22.54
CA PHE A 86 -7.57 -2.91 21.10
C PHE A 86 -6.57 -1.81 20.79
N TYR A 87 -6.48 -0.78 21.68
CA TYR A 87 -5.73 0.45 21.42
C TYR A 87 -4.42 0.50 22.19
N GLY A 88 -3.31 0.65 21.49
CA GLY A 88 -1.98 0.81 22.09
C GLY A 88 -0.87 0.33 21.17
N GLU A 89 0.37 0.48 21.62
CA GLU A 89 1.54 0.00 20.87
C GLU A 89 1.54 -1.53 20.82
N GLY A 90 1.68 -2.07 19.59
CA GLY A 90 1.66 -3.52 19.37
C GLY A 90 0.26 -4.16 19.41
N LEU A 91 -0.79 -3.40 19.75
CA LEU A 91 -2.17 -3.85 19.72
C LEU A 91 -2.82 -3.69 18.32
N SER A 92 -4.14 -3.75 18.27
CA SER A 92 -4.90 -3.73 17.01
C SER A 92 -4.80 -2.41 16.27
N LEU A 93 -4.76 -1.29 17.02
CA LEU A 93 -4.63 0.06 16.45
C LEU A 93 -3.90 1.02 17.40
N SER A 94 -3.24 2.02 16.82
CA SER A 94 -2.65 3.15 17.56
C SER A 94 -2.62 4.41 16.68
N ILE A 95 -2.62 5.57 17.32
CA ILE A 95 -2.60 6.89 16.70
C ILE A 95 -1.45 7.69 17.27
N ARG A 96 -0.62 8.28 16.39
CA ARG A 96 0.39 9.28 16.72
C ARG A 96 0.01 10.59 16.06
N ALA A 97 -0.09 11.66 16.83
CA ALA A 97 -0.50 12.97 16.34
C ALA A 97 0.62 13.98 16.62
N GLU A 98 1.46 14.22 15.63
CA GLU A 98 2.61 15.11 15.78
C GLU A 98 2.18 16.57 15.94
N GLY A 99 2.72 17.23 16.97
CA GLY A 99 2.39 18.62 17.27
C GLY A 99 0.98 18.85 17.79
N TRP A 100 0.29 17.78 18.22
CA TRP A 100 -1.00 17.88 18.89
C TRP A 100 -0.80 18.10 20.40
N ALA A 101 -1.58 19.04 20.98
CA ALA A 101 -1.41 19.45 22.36
C ALA A 101 -1.69 18.32 23.39
N GLY A 102 -2.55 17.35 23.02
CA GLY A 102 -2.90 16.21 23.87
C GLY A 102 -1.84 15.10 23.94
N ALA A 103 -0.88 15.07 23.02
CA ALA A 103 0.23 14.11 23.01
C ALA A 103 1.53 14.83 22.64
N PRO A 104 2.28 15.37 23.60
CA PRO A 104 3.52 16.08 23.33
C PRO A 104 4.59 15.15 22.75
N GLY A 105 5.37 15.68 21.82
CA GLY A 105 6.35 14.91 21.07
C GLY A 105 5.70 14.08 19.94
N ASN A 106 6.31 12.95 19.61
CA ASN A 106 5.76 11.96 18.65
C ASN A 106 5.20 10.72 19.38
N ALA A 107 4.61 10.94 20.56
CA ALA A 107 4.06 9.87 21.36
C ALA A 107 2.71 9.37 20.80
N ILE A 108 2.37 8.14 21.15
CA ILE A 108 1.03 7.62 20.89
C ILE A 108 0.04 8.45 21.72
N VAL A 109 -1.10 8.79 21.14
CA VAL A 109 -2.21 9.44 21.85
C VAL A 109 -2.58 8.56 23.05
N PRO A 110 -2.59 9.11 24.29
CA PRO A 110 -2.92 8.31 25.46
C PRO A 110 -4.31 7.68 25.40
N LEU A 111 -4.44 6.45 25.87
CA LEU A 111 -5.72 5.72 25.91
C LEU A 111 -6.86 6.52 26.55
N ALA A 112 -6.57 7.24 27.63
CA ALA A 112 -7.56 8.08 28.33
C ALA A 112 -8.14 9.22 27.47
N GLN A 113 -7.54 9.52 26.34
CA GLN A 113 -7.99 10.53 25.38
C GLN A 113 -8.73 9.94 24.19
N ILE A 114 -8.75 8.61 24.05
CA ILE A 114 -9.47 7.92 23.00
C ILE A 114 -10.93 7.75 23.39
N VAL A 115 -11.82 8.15 22.50
CA VAL A 115 -13.27 8.06 22.69
C VAL A 115 -13.86 7.24 21.56
N PRO A 116 -14.43 6.06 21.85
CA PRO A 116 -15.22 5.32 20.88
C PRO A 116 -16.41 6.15 20.42
N ALA A 117 -16.64 6.26 19.09
CA ALA A 117 -17.72 7.06 18.56
C ALA A 117 -18.24 6.51 17.23
N ASP A 118 -19.49 6.87 16.89
CA ASP A 118 -20.02 6.71 15.56
C ASP A 118 -19.65 7.92 14.70
N LEU A 119 -18.77 7.71 13.72
CA LEU A 119 -18.33 8.75 12.79
C LEU A 119 -18.98 8.62 11.40
N SER A 120 -20.07 7.86 11.25
CA SER A 120 -20.71 7.62 9.95
C SER A 120 -21.13 8.91 9.25
N GLY A 121 -21.69 9.87 9.98
CA GLY A 121 -22.08 11.18 9.45
C GLY A 121 -21.06 12.28 9.68
N TRP A 122 -19.91 12.00 10.31
CA TRP A 122 -18.93 13.00 10.77
C TRP A 122 -19.51 14.07 11.71
N THR A 123 -20.64 13.77 12.35
CA THR A 123 -21.37 14.71 13.21
C THR A 123 -20.88 14.74 14.64
N TYR A 124 -20.17 13.70 15.08
CA TYR A 124 -19.62 13.65 16.43
C TYR A 124 -18.41 14.58 16.55
N VAL A 125 -18.47 15.49 17.51
CA VAL A 125 -17.39 16.44 17.83
C VAL A 125 -16.79 16.08 19.16
N PRO A 126 -15.53 15.59 19.22
CA PRO A 126 -14.87 15.28 20.48
C PRO A 126 -14.58 16.55 21.30
N ARG A 127 -14.49 16.39 22.61
CA ARG A 127 -14.10 17.49 23.51
C ARG A 127 -12.61 17.81 23.34
N PRO A 128 -12.15 18.98 23.81
CA PRO A 128 -10.71 19.27 23.88
C PRO A 128 -9.93 18.15 24.56
N ASN A 129 -8.76 17.83 24.00
CA ASN A 129 -7.89 16.71 24.41
C ASN A 129 -8.50 15.30 24.26
N GLN A 130 -9.50 15.15 23.41
CA GLN A 130 -10.05 13.85 23.03
C GLN A 130 -9.91 13.61 21.53
N VAL A 131 -9.77 12.34 21.17
CA VAL A 131 -9.75 11.84 19.79
C VAL A 131 -10.83 10.78 19.66
N ALA A 132 -11.80 11.05 18.82
CA ALA A 132 -12.86 10.10 18.53
C ALA A 132 -12.38 9.07 17.49
N VAL A 133 -12.70 7.81 17.71
CA VAL A 133 -12.32 6.68 16.84
C VAL A 133 -13.54 5.82 16.54
N ASP A 134 -13.78 5.60 15.26
CA ASP A 134 -14.75 4.62 14.77
C ASP A 134 -14.02 3.43 14.15
N PRO A 135 -13.93 2.30 14.83
CA PRO A 135 -13.24 1.12 14.31
C PRO A 135 -13.98 0.43 13.17
N VAL A 136 -15.31 0.65 13.04
CA VAL A 136 -16.12 0.03 11.98
C VAL A 136 -15.87 0.68 10.62
N LEU A 137 -15.68 2.00 10.62
CA LEU A 137 -15.41 2.77 9.42
C LEU A 137 -13.92 3.11 9.25
N GLY A 138 -13.09 2.87 10.28
CA GLY A 138 -11.68 3.27 10.27
C GLY A 138 -11.54 4.79 10.22
N ARG A 139 -12.33 5.54 10.97
CA ARG A 139 -12.35 7.02 10.99
C ARG A 139 -11.83 7.58 12.31
N ILE A 140 -11.23 8.75 12.22
CA ILE A 140 -10.66 9.50 13.36
C ILE A 140 -11.17 10.93 13.29
N ALA A 141 -11.58 11.50 14.41
CA ALA A 141 -11.89 12.92 14.50
C ALA A 141 -11.19 13.55 15.72
N PHE A 142 -10.56 14.71 15.49
CA PHE A 142 -9.98 15.57 16.51
C PHE A 142 -10.93 16.70 16.85
N ALA A 143 -10.75 17.32 18.02
CA ALA A 143 -11.46 18.55 18.36
C ALA A 143 -11.08 19.65 17.35
N PRO A 144 -12.04 20.40 16.76
CA PRO A 144 -11.78 21.37 15.69
C PRO A 144 -10.76 22.47 16.07
N MET A 145 -10.66 22.80 17.35
CA MET A 145 -9.73 23.82 17.85
C MET A 145 -8.35 23.27 18.26
N GLN A 146 -8.13 21.96 18.12
CA GLN A 146 -6.89 21.29 18.53
C GLN A 146 -6.43 20.31 17.46
N LEU A 147 -6.00 20.83 16.33
CA LEU A 147 -5.54 20.02 15.20
C LEU A 147 -4.10 19.56 15.39
N PRO A 148 -3.73 18.35 14.93
CA PRO A 148 -2.35 17.93 14.81
C PRO A 148 -1.64 18.78 13.76
N ARG A 149 -0.53 19.43 14.14
CA ARG A 149 0.15 20.41 13.26
C ARG A 149 1.08 19.80 12.23
N LYS A 150 1.55 18.58 12.46
CA LYS A 150 2.53 17.88 11.62
C LYS A 150 1.98 16.59 11.01
N GLY A 151 0.66 16.40 11.05
CA GLY A 151 -0.01 15.21 10.53
C GLY A 151 -0.31 14.15 11.57
N VAL A 152 -0.98 13.11 11.12
CA VAL A 152 -1.39 11.96 11.91
C VAL A 152 -0.77 10.71 11.31
N ARG A 153 -0.11 9.91 12.15
CA ARG A 153 0.37 8.58 11.77
C ARG A 153 -0.43 7.52 12.52
N VAL A 154 -0.74 6.44 11.85
CA VAL A 154 -1.55 5.36 12.41
C VAL A 154 -0.89 4.01 12.20
N SER A 155 -1.09 3.14 13.18
CA SER A 155 -0.88 1.71 12.98
C SER A 155 -2.21 1.02 13.18
N TYR A 156 -2.54 0.07 12.33
CA TYR A 156 -3.82 -0.64 12.38
C TYR A 156 -3.71 -1.99 11.67
N ARG A 157 -4.81 -2.73 11.66
CA ARG A 157 -4.92 -3.97 10.90
C ARG A 157 -6.14 -3.95 10.00
N TYR A 158 -6.03 -4.64 8.88
CA TYR A 158 -7.11 -4.81 7.90
C TYR A 158 -7.26 -6.29 7.54
N GLY A 159 -8.47 -6.68 7.10
CA GLY A 159 -8.79 -8.06 6.76
C GLY A 159 -8.62 -8.35 5.27
N LEU A 160 -7.91 -9.43 4.93
CA LEU A 160 -7.87 -10.00 3.59
C LEU A 160 -7.91 -11.53 3.63
N PRO A 161 -8.49 -12.17 2.60
CA PRO A 161 -8.53 -13.65 2.54
C PRO A 161 -7.19 -14.26 2.09
N ALA A 162 -6.25 -13.45 1.60
CA ALA A 162 -4.96 -13.90 1.10
C ALA A 162 -3.90 -12.80 1.22
N ARG A 163 -2.63 -13.16 1.08
CA ARG A 163 -1.51 -12.23 1.00
C ARG A 163 -1.35 -11.73 -0.42
N ILE A 164 -2.15 -10.73 -0.78
CA ILE A 164 -2.18 -10.09 -2.10
C ILE A 164 -2.06 -8.58 -1.96
N GLY A 165 -1.59 -7.92 -3.01
CA GLY A 165 -1.37 -6.47 -3.01
C GLY A 165 -0.18 -6.02 -2.17
N GLY A 166 0.05 -4.72 -2.09
CA GLY A 166 1.05 -4.12 -1.21
C GLY A 166 0.64 -4.28 0.25
N GLY A 167 1.46 -4.97 1.05
CA GLY A 167 1.14 -5.27 2.44
C GLY A 167 2.35 -5.66 3.28
N GLU A 168 2.26 -5.47 4.59
CA GLU A 168 3.29 -5.79 5.58
C GLU A 168 3.28 -7.27 5.94
N TYR A 169 3.43 -8.14 4.97
CA TYR A 169 3.53 -9.58 5.18
C TYR A 169 4.82 -10.12 4.56
N GLY A 170 5.25 -11.28 5.04
CA GLY A 170 6.40 -11.98 4.46
C GLY A 170 6.06 -12.49 3.06
N ARG A 171 6.92 -12.19 2.10
CA ARG A 171 6.83 -12.66 0.72
C ARG A 171 8.20 -13.13 0.21
N PRO A 172 8.24 -14.09 -0.73
CA PRO A 172 9.49 -14.48 -1.36
C PRO A 172 10.03 -13.30 -2.17
N LEU A 173 11.25 -12.84 -1.86
CA LEU A 173 11.91 -11.80 -2.65
C LEU A 173 12.34 -12.38 -3.99
N PHE A 174 12.28 -11.55 -5.01
CA PHE A 174 12.80 -11.91 -6.32
C PHE A 174 14.33 -11.88 -6.26
N ALA A 175 14.97 -12.98 -6.63
CA ALA A 175 16.42 -13.02 -6.69
C ALA A 175 16.94 -12.17 -7.86
N PRO A 176 18.02 -11.40 -7.71
CA PRO A 176 18.69 -10.75 -8.83
C PRO A 176 19.21 -11.79 -9.81
N ALA A 177 19.43 -11.36 -11.06
CA ALA A 177 19.94 -12.26 -12.11
C ALA A 177 21.36 -12.74 -11.74
N ASP A 178 22.18 -11.86 -11.20
CA ASP A 178 23.49 -12.17 -10.64
C ASP A 178 23.60 -11.57 -9.22
N PRO A 179 23.49 -12.40 -8.16
CA PRO A 179 23.61 -11.90 -6.79
C PRO A 179 25.00 -11.32 -6.43
N GLY A 180 26.05 -11.69 -7.15
CA GLY A 180 27.42 -11.23 -6.89
C GLY A 180 27.72 -9.83 -7.44
N GLU A 181 26.97 -9.38 -8.44
CA GLU A 181 27.15 -8.09 -9.12
C GLU A 181 25.95 -7.12 -8.90
N CYS A 182 24.98 -7.50 -8.09
CA CYS A 182 23.78 -6.69 -7.88
C CYS A 182 24.04 -5.54 -6.90
N HIS A 183 23.83 -4.31 -7.36
CA HIS A 183 23.90 -3.10 -6.54
C HIS A 183 22.59 -2.89 -5.78
N VAL A 184 22.67 -2.62 -4.46
CA VAL A 184 21.49 -2.38 -3.61
C VAL A 184 21.54 -0.95 -3.08
N TYR A 185 20.49 -0.17 -3.36
CA TYR A 185 20.28 1.18 -2.86
C TYR A 185 19.11 1.13 -1.86
N ARG A 186 19.37 1.45 -0.59
CA ARG A 186 18.35 1.43 0.46
C ARG A 186 17.76 2.81 0.68
N VAL A 187 16.44 2.91 0.60
CA VAL A 187 15.70 4.17 0.76
C VAL A 187 14.86 4.12 2.02
N GLY A 188 15.01 5.13 2.86
CA GLY A 188 14.25 5.26 4.12
C GLY A 188 14.77 6.39 4.98
N GLU A 189 14.20 6.52 6.18
CA GLU A 189 14.61 7.52 7.19
C GLU A 189 15.44 6.86 8.29
N GLY A 190 16.54 7.51 8.69
CA GLY A 190 17.39 7.08 9.80
C GLY A 190 18.64 6.31 9.37
N ASP A 191 19.36 5.81 10.38
CA ASP A 191 20.60 5.09 10.19
C ASP A 191 20.37 3.74 9.49
N GLY A 192 21.21 3.41 8.50
CA GLY A 192 21.13 2.16 7.74
C GLY A 192 20.46 2.29 6.37
N PHE A 193 20.02 3.49 5.99
CA PHE A 193 19.57 3.82 4.65
C PHE A 193 20.58 4.69 3.93
N ASP A 194 20.68 4.47 2.61
CA ASP A 194 21.62 5.20 1.76
C ASP A 194 21.02 6.53 1.29
N PHE A 195 19.71 6.57 1.11
CA PHE A 195 18.97 7.71 0.56
C PHE A 195 17.67 7.96 1.32
N PRO A 196 17.28 9.23 1.57
CA PRO A 196 15.99 9.57 2.16
C PRO A 196 14.83 9.55 1.13
N ARG A 197 15.14 9.64 -0.18
CA ARG A 197 14.17 9.76 -1.27
C ARG A 197 14.46 8.74 -2.37
N ILE A 198 13.37 8.29 -3.02
CA ILE A 198 13.48 7.37 -4.16
C ILE A 198 14.15 8.06 -5.36
N ALA A 199 13.83 9.33 -5.60
CA ALA A 199 14.42 10.11 -6.68
C ALA A 199 15.96 10.21 -6.57
N ASP A 200 16.48 10.35 -5.35
CA ASP A 200 17.94 10.43 -5.10
C ASP A 200 18.61 9.08 -5.38
N ALA A 201 17.99 7.98 -4.96
CA ALA A 201 18.44 6.63 -5.26
C ALA A 201 18.42 6.33 -6.76
N LEU A 202 17.37 6.75 -7.47
CA LEU A 202 17.27 6.62 -8.92
C LEU A 202 18.35 7.43 -9.65
N ALA A 203 18.61 8.67 -9.19
CA ALA A 203 19.67 9.51 -9.77
C ALA A 203 21.06 8.87 -9.57
N GLN A 204 21.33 8.30 -8.41
CA GLN A 204 22.59 7.58 -8.17
C GLN A 204 22.68 6.31 -9.01
N TRP A 205 21.62 5.51 -9.08
CA TRP A 205 21.54 4.33 -9.94
C TRP A 205 21.79 4.66 -11.42
N GLN A 206 21.22 5.73 -11.94
CA GLN A 206 21.46 6.19 -13.31
C GLN A 206 22.91 6.58 -13.56
N LYS A 207 23.56 7.21 -12.56
CA LYS A 207 24.97 7.60 -12.62
C LYS A 207 25.92 6.40 -12.58
N ASP A 208 25.64 5.43 -11.72
CA ASP A 208 26.43 4.22 -11.56
C ASP A 208 26.23 3.26 -12.73
N ALA A 209 25.07 3.30 -13.36
CA ALA A 209 24.65 2.50 -14.52
C ALA A 209 24.96 0.98 -14.40
N PRO A 210 24.69 0.32 -13.27
CA PRO A 210 24.96 -1.10 -13.12
C PRO A 210 24.03 -1.94 -14.03
N ALA A 211 24.48 -3.13 -14.40
CA ALA A 211 23.69 -4.05 -15.21
C ALA A 211 22.47 -4.60 -14.43
N ASP A 212 22.63 -4.86 -13.12
CA ASP A 212 21.58 -5.33 -12.23
C ASP A 212 21.55 -4.51 -10.93
N ALA A 213 20.38 -4.05 -10.52
CA ALA A 213 20.23 -3.23 -9.33
C ALA A 213 18.91 -3.48 -8.60
N ILE A 214 18.93 -3.17 -7.30
CA ILE A 214 17.78 -3.18 -6.42
C ILE A 214 17.67 -1.82 -5.73
N ILE A 215 16.52 -1.17 -5.83
CA ILE A 215 16.13 -0.05 -4.97
C ILE A 215 15.13 -0.60 -3.95
N GLU A 216 15.54 -0.66 -2.69
CA GLU A 216 14.77 -1.26 -1.60
C GLU A 216 14.21 -0.17 -0.67
N LEU A 217 12.89 -0.12 -0.54
CA LEU A 217 12.17 0.82 0.31
C LEU A 217 11.96 0.21 1.70
N GLY A 218 12.64 0.74 2.71
CA GLY A 218 12.74 0.13 4.03
C GLY A 218 11.64 0.53 5.02
N SER A 219 10.65 1.34 4.62
CA SER A 219 9.62 1.84 5.52
C SER A 219 8.22 1.82 4.89
N SER A 220 7.19 1.77 5.73
CA SER A 220 5.77 1.88 5.33
C SER A 220 5.31 3.34 5.19
N THR A 221 6.20 4.25 4.83
CA THR A 221 5.91 5.67 4.65
C THR A 221 5.27 5.96 3.29
N VAL A 222 4.73 7.18 3.16
CA VAL A 222 4.19 7.70 1.91
C VAL A 222 5.26 8.54 1.23
N PHE A 223 5.71 8.09 0.07
CA PHE A 223 6.61 8.83 -0.81
C PHE A 223 5.78 9.66 -1.79
N VAL A 224 5.98 10.98 -1.76
CA VAL A 224 5.27 11.93 -2.61
C VAL A 224 6.31 12.61 -3.50
N GLU A 225 6.60 11.99 -4.62
CA GLU A 225 7.63 12.44 -5.55
C GLU A 225 7.37 11.92 -6.97
N PRO A 226 7.68 12.72 -8.02
CA PRO A 226 7.60 12.25 -9.39
C PRO A 226 8.71 11.22 -9.63
N LEU A 227 8.39 10.09 -10.26
CA LEU A 227 9.33 9.02 -10.51
C LEU A 227 9.40 8.70 -12.00
N ALA A 228 10.58 8.81 -12.57
CA ALA A 228 10.87 8.39 -13.94
C ALA A 228 12.02 7.39 -13.93
N ILE A 229 11.77 6.20 -14.46
CA ILE A 229 12.75 5.12 -14.54
C ILE A 229 13.04 4.89 -16.02
N VAL A 230 14.30 5.06 -16.42
CA VAL A 230 14.74 4.80 -17.78
C VAL A 230 15.77 3.68 -17.75
N LEU A 231 15.43 2.54 -18.31
CA LEU A 231 16.35 1.40 -18.39
C LEU A 231 17.03 1.38 -19.76
N ALA A 232 18.36 1.22 -19.72
CA ALA A 232 19.16 0.95 -20.89
C ALA A 232 18.94 -0.48 -21.42
N ASP A 233 19.47 -0.77 -22.62
CA ASP A 233 19.41 -2.09 -23.23
C ASP A 233 20.09 -3.14 -22.30
N GLY A 234 19.37 -4.21 -22.02
CA GLY A 234 19.85 -5.31 -21.17
C GLY A 234 19.87 -5.02 -19.66
N GLN A 235 19.59 -3.80 -19.24
CA GLN A 235 19.63 -3.39 -17.82
C GLN A 235 18.47 -3.97 -17.02
N SER A 236 18.70 -4.31 -15.76
CA SER A 236 17.74 -4.89 -14.83
C SER A 236 17.61 -4.02 -13.58
N LEU A 237 16.39 -3.71 -13.17
CA LEU A 237 16.10 -2.98 -11.94
C LEU A 237 14.94 -3.64 -11.18
N GLN A 238 15.11 -3.79 -9.87
CA GLN A 238 14.03 -4.13 -8.96
C GLN A 238 13.73 -2.93 -8.06
N LEU A 239 12.53 -2.37 -8.14
CA LEU A 239 12.01 -1.43 -7.16
C LEU A 239 11.11 -2.21 -6.22
N ARG A 240 11.56 -2.43 -4.99
CA ARG A 240 10.86 -3.30 -4.06
C ARG A 240 10.72 -2.72 -2.67
N ALA A 241 9.69 -3.13 -1.98
CA ALA A 241 9.58 -2.93 -0.54
C ALA A 241 10.46 -3.94 0.21
N ALA A 242 11.05 -3.54 1.31
CA ALA A 242 11.69 -4.46 2.23
C ALA A 242 10.67 -5.48 2.80
N GLN A 243 11.15 -6.54 3.43
CA GLN A 243 10.27 -7.52 4.05
C GLN A 243 9.38 -6.87 5.11
N ARG A 244 8.10 -7.18 5.08
CA ARG A 244 7.10 -6.68 6.04
C ARG A 244 7.00 -5.16 6.08
N THR A 245 7.25 -4.49 4.96
CA THR A 245 6.96 -3.07 4.77
C THR A 245 5.93 -2.86 3.66
N ARG A 246 5.22 -1.74 3.73
CA ARG A 246 4.20 -1.33 2.76
C ARG A 246 4.40 0.13 2.34
N PRO A 247 5.43 0.43 1.56
CA PRO A 247 5.63 1.78 1.04
C PRO A 247 4.49 2.17 0.11
N VAL A 248 4.08 3.44 0.22
CA VAL A 248 3.05 4.03 -0.61
C VAL A 248 3.70 5.06 -1.53
N LEU A 249 3.58 4.84 -2.83
CA LEU A 249 4.00 5.80 -3.85
C LEU A 249 2.77 6.63 -4.25
N ARG A 250 2.72 7.88 -3.79
CA ARG A 250 1.63 8.80 -4.12
C ARG A 250 2.10 9.77 -5.19
N MET A 251 1.58 9.60 -6.39
CA MET A 251 1.81 10.49 -7.52
C MET A 251 0.81 11.64 -7.45
N ILE A 252 1.30 12.88 -7.42
CA ILE A 252 0.47 14.09 -7.42
C ILE A 252 0.85 14.98 -8.59
N ASP A 253 -0.08 15.84 -9.03
CA ASP A 253 0.17 16.83 -10.06
C ASP A 253 0.96 18.00 -9.47
N TRP A 254 2.26 18.03 -9.68
CA TRP A 254 3.11 19.16 -9.30
C TRP A 254 3.12 20.26 -10.35
N GLN A 255 2.95 19.90 -11.63
CA GLN A 255 2.96 20.80 -12.76
C GLN A 255 1.85 20.44 -13.74
N THR A 256 1.15 21.45 -14.26
CA THR A 256 0.01 21.26 -15.16
C THR A 256 0.38 20.63 -16.51
N ASP A 257 1.63 20.73 -16.92
CA ASP A 257 2.09 20.34 -18.27
C ASP A 257 2.85 19.00 -18.31
N LEU A 258 3.15 18.41 -17.16
CA LEU A 258 3.86 17.13 -17.08
C LEU A 258 3.03 16.10 -16.31
N PRO A 259 2.81 14.90 -16.88
CA PRO A 259 2.15 13.84 -16.14
C PRO A 259 3.08 13.34 -15.03
N ASP A 260 2.71 13.53 -13.78
CA ASP A 260 3.41 13.02 -12.59
C ASP A 260 3.13 11.52 -12.38
N ALA A 261 3.14 10.74 -13.45
CA ALA A 261 3.00 9.29 -13.39
C ALA A 261 4.32 8.64 -12.97
N LEU A 262 4.23 7.45 -12.38
CA LEU A 262 5.39 6.56 -12.34
C LEU A 262 5.60 6.05 -13.78
N THR A 263 6.55 6.67 -14.50
CA THR A 263 6.85 6.32 -15.88
C THR A 263 8.08 5.42 -15.94
N ILE A 264 7.95 4.31 -16.66
CA ILE A 264 9.00 3.34 -16.90
C ILE A 264 9.25 3.27 -18.40
N ALA A 265 10.42 3.74 -18.83
CA ALA A 265 10.89 3.63 -20.20
C ALA A 265 11.86 2.43 -20.32
N LEU A 266 11.53 1.49 -21.21
CA LEU A 266 12.22 0.21 -21.34
C LEU A 266 13.13 0.20 -22.58
N GLY A 267 14.43 -0.05 -22.36
CA GLY A 267 15.37 -0.44 -23.41
C GLY A 267 15.13 -1.88 -23.87
N ARG A 268 15.85 -2.30 -24.93
CA ARG A 268 15.77 -3.67 -25.43
C ARG A 268 16.26 -4.67 -24.40
N ARG A 269 15.57 -5.79 -24.21
CA ARG A 269 15.92 -6.86 -23.24
C ARG A 269 16.04 -6.36 -21.80
N SER A 270 15.60 -5.15 -21.52
CA SER A 270 15.60 -4.64 -20.14
C SER A 270 14.57 -5.37 -19.28
N ARG A 271 14.80 -5.33 -17.96
CA ARG A 271 13.90 -5.97 -16.99
C ARG A 271 13.58 -5.01 -15.86
N ILE A 272 12.31 -4.88 -15.55
CA ILE A 272 11.86 -4.16 -14.35
C ILE A 272 10.99 -5.06 -13.48
N SER A 273 11.20 -5.02 -12.19
CA SER A 273 10.35 -5.68 -11.21
C SER A 273 9.85 -4.67 -10.18
N LEU A 274 8.55 -4.63 -9.97
CA LEU A 274 7.89 -3.90 -8.89
C LEU A 274 7.37 -4.91 -7.88
N ASP A 275 7.76 -4.80 -6.60
CA ASP A 275 7.39 -5.80 -5.59
C ASP A 275 7.02 -5.15 -4.26
N GLY A 276 5.80 -5.42 -3.78
CA GLY A 276 5.31 -5.02 -2.46
C GLY A 276 4.84 -3.57 -2.34
N LEU A 277 4.59 -2.88 -3.44
CA LEU A 277 4.28 -1.45 -3.48
C LEU A 277 2.77 -1.17 -3.50
N LEU A 278 2.36 -0.05 -2.89
CA LEU A 278 1.06 0.56 -3.14
C LEU A 278 1.28 1.84 -3.96
N VAL A 279 0.72 1.88 -5.17
CA VAL A 279 0.83 3.03 -6.09
C VAL A 279 -0.55 3.68 -6.22
N THR A 280 -0.62 4.98 -6.00
CA THR A 280 -1.87 5.75 -6.07
C THR A 280 -1.62 7.16 -6.62
N GLY A 281 -2.66 7.84 -7.04
CA GLY A 281 -2.64 9.23 -7.52
C GLY A 281 -2.46 9.36 -9.03
N ARG A 282 -1.83 8.40 -9.71
CA ARG A 282 -1.65 8.34 -11.17
C ARG A 282 -1.45 6.88 -11.61
N PRO A 283 -1.74 6.54 -12.86
CA PRO A 283 -1.43 5.22 -13.38
C PRO A 283 0.07 4.96 -13.46
N LEU A 284 0.44 3.70 -13.32
CA LEU A 284 1.75 3.24 -13.71
C LEU A 284 1.81 3.22 -15.25
N ARG A 285 2.80 3.91 -15.83
CA ARG A 285 2.98 3.97 -17.28
C ARG A 285 4.25 3.24 -17.70
N VAL A 286 4.11 2.29 -18.62
CA VAL A 286 5.22 1.53 -19.21
C VAL A 286 5.28 1.84 -20.71
N GLN A 287 6.45 2.25 -21.20
CA GLN A 287 6.66 2.60 -22.61
C GLN A 287 8.06 2.18 -23.08
N GLY A 288 8.27 2.12 -24.37
CA GLY A 288 9.60 1.94 -24.97
C GLY A 288 10.46 3.19 -24.78
N ALA A 289 11.74 3.02 -24.56
CA ALA A 289 12.70 4.13 -24.44
C ALA A 289 12.96 4.85 -25.77
N SER A 290 12.73 4.19 -26.90
CA SER A 290 12.83 4.76 -28.25
C SER A 290 11.77 4.16 -29.18
N ASP A 291 11.42 4.88 -30.26
CA ASP A 291 10.49 4.36 -31.27
C ASP A 291 11.03 3.11 -32.00
N ASP A 292 12.35 2.95 -32.07
CA ASP A 292 13.02 1.77 -32.65
C ASP A 292 12.89 0.51 -31.77
N ALA A 293 12.42 0.62 -30.55
CA ALA A 293 12.21 -0.52 -29.64
C ALA A 293 11.14 -1.50 -30.13
N ARG A 294 10.35 -1.11 -31.13
CA ARG A 294 9.25 -1.91 -31.70
C ARG A 294 9.71 -3.09 -32.57
N ASP A 295 10.83 -2.96 -33.31
CA ASP A 295 11.00 -3.75 -34.53
C ASP A 295 12.02 -4.90 -34.47
N ALA A 296 12.81 -5.07 -33.43
CA ALA A 296 14.04 -5.83 -33.66
C ALA A 296 14.28 -7.08 -32.81
N ASP A 297 13.59 -7.32 -31.70
CA ASP A 297 13.96 -8.48 -30.86
C ASP A 297 12.77 -9.34 -30.43
N PRO A 298 12.75 -10.65 -30.81
CA PRO A 298 11.73 -11.59 -30.33
C PRO A 298 11.74 -11.79 -28.80
N CYS A 299 12.86 -11.45 -28.14
CA CYS A 299 13.01 -11.54 -26.69
C CYS A 299 12.74 -10.23 -25.95
N GLY A 300 11.80 -9.42 -26.35
CA GLY A 300 11.39 -8.14 -25.76
C GLY A 300 11.79 -7.83 -24.29
N ALA A 301 11.47 -6.64 -23.83
CA ALA A 301 11.63 -6.27 -22.44
C ALA A 301 10.72 -7.09 -21.50
N ARG A 302 11.01 -7.12 -20.21
CA ARG A 302 10.19 -7.84 -19.22
C ARG A 302 9.78 -6.92 -18.07
N VAL A 303 8.49 -6.91 -17.78
CA VAL A 303 7.90 -6.20 -16.63
C VAL A 303 7.27 -7.23 -15.69
N VAL A 304 7.64 -7.19 -14.42
CA VAL A 304 7.08 -8.07 -13.39
C VAL A 304 6.48 -7.20 -12.28
N ILE A 305 5.20 -7.36 -12.01
CA ILE A 305 4.48 -6.65 -10.95
C ILE A 305 3.98 -7.69 -9.96
N ARG A 306 4.53 -7.66 -8.73
CA ARG A 306 4.22 -8.67 -7.72
C ARG A 306 3.83 -8.02 -6.42
N HIS A 307 2.84 -8.61 -5.75
CA HIS A 307 2.40 -8.11 -4.44
C HIS A 307 2.19 -6.60 -4.41
N CYS A 308 1.73 -6.02 -5.52
CA CYS A 308 1.49 -4.59 -5.63
C CYS A 308 0.00 -4.28 -5.59
N THR A 309 -0.34 -3.12 -5.05
CA THR A 309 -1.66 -2.51 -5.20
C THR A 309 -1.52 -1.30 -6.10
N LEU A 310 -2.09 -1.37 -7.30
CA LEU A 310 -2.18 -0.27 -8.23
C LEU A 310 -3.61 0.29 -8.15
N VAL A 311 -3.78 1.47 -7.57
CA VAL A 311 -5.11 2.04 -7.33
C VAL A 311 -5.73 2.48 -8.65
N PRO A 312 -6.90 1.93 -9.05
CA PRO A 312 -7.55 2.30 -10.29
C PRO A 312 -8.11 3.73 -10.22
N GLY A 313 -8.24 4.37 -11.39
CA GLY A 313 -8.81 5.72 -11.47
C GLY A 313 -8.09 6.76 -10.62
N TRP A 314 -6.81 6.54 -10.33
CA TRP A 314 -5.89 7.37 -9.54
C TRP A 314 -6.23 7.51 -8.06
N ALA A 315 -7.50 7.38 -7.67
CA ALA A 315 -7.99 7.44 -6.32
C ALA A 315 -9.33 6.70 -6.20
N ILE A 316 -9.69 6.36 -4.98
CA ILE A 316 -11.00 5.78 -4.66
C ILE A 316 -11.78 6.73 -3.74
N ASP A 317 -13.10 6.57 -3.70
CA ASP A 317 -13.99 7.26 -2.77
C ASP A 317 -14.14 6.49 -1.44
N CYS A 318 -15.02 6.97 -0.56
CA CYS A 318 -15.28 6.32 0.72
C CYS A 318 -15.87 4.90 0.58
N ASP A 319 -16.56 4.62 -0.52
CA ASP A 319 -17.19 3.33 -0.81
C ASP A 319 -16.28 2.38 -1.61
N CYS A 320 -14.98 2.68 -1.69
CA CYS A 320 -13.97 1.93 -2.46
C CYS A 320 -14.23 1.91 -3.98
N GLN A 321 -15.00 2.86 -4.51
CA GLN A 321 -15.21 2.99 -5.94
C GLN A 321 -14.16 3.93 -6.57
N PRO A 322 -13.64 3.63 -7.76
CA PRO A 322 -12.73 4.54 -8.44
C PRO A 322 -13.40 5.89 -8.72
N ARG A 323 -12.77 7.00 -8.34
CA ARG A 323 -13.28 8.35 -8.64
C ARG A 323 -13.32 8.66 -10.13
N ARG A 324 -12.47 7.98 -10.90
CA ARG A 324 -12.39 8.07 -12.36
C ARG A 324 -12.39 6.67 -12.96
N PRO A 325 -13.51 5.98 -13.03
CA PRO A 325 -13.57 4.56 -13.41
C PRO A 325 -13.08 4.26 -14.83
N ALA A 326 -13.01 5.28 -15.71
CA ALA A 326 -12.45 5.14 -17.06
C ALA A 326 -10.91 5.21 -17.10
N GLU A 327 -10.27 5.63 -16.02
CA GLU A 327 -8.81 5.77 -15.97
C GLU A 327 -8.15 4.47 -15.51
N PRO A 328 -7.07 4.04 -16.17
CA PRO A 328 -6.41 2.79 -15.83
C PRO A 328 -5.54 2.89 -14.58
N SER A 329 -5.21 1.75 -13.99
CA SER A 329 -4.15 1.62 -13.01
C SER A 329 -2.78 1.35 -13.64
N LEU A 330 -2.77 0.78 -14.86
CA LEU A 330 -1.58 0.47 -15.65
C LEU A 330 -1.82 0.81 -17.12
N GLU A 331 -0.92 1.60 -17.69
CA GLU A 331 -0.87 1.93 -19.10
C GLU A 331 0.37 1.31 -19.75
N ILE A 332 0.20 0.62 -20.86
CA ILE A 332 1.30 0.04 -21.64
C ILE A 332 1.21 0.58 -23.05
N GLY A 333 2.25 1.27 -23.51
CA GLY A 333 2.26 1.89 -24.83
C GLY A 333 3.61 1.82 -25.51
N ASN A 334 3.61 1.75 -26.85
CA ASN A 334 4.82 1.83 -27.69
C ASN A 334 5.97 0.90 -27.25
N VAL A 335 5.66 -0.29 -26.76
CA VAL A 335 6.67 -1.23 -26.26
C VAL A 335 6.31 -2.66 -26.61
N ARG A 336 7.32 -3.48 -26.87
CA ARG A 336 7.22 -4.93 -26.93
C ARG A 336 7.80 -5.50 -25.63
N ALA A 337 6.93 -5.97 -24.74
CA ALA A 337 7.34 -6.45 -23.43
C ALA A 337 6.49 -7.65 -22.98
N ALA A 338 7.10 -8.58 -22.26
CA ALA A 338 6.35 -9.59 -21.51
C ALA A 338 5.97 -9.00 -20.15
N VAL A 339 4.68 -8.87 -19.88
CA VAL A 339 4.16 -8.33 -18.62
C VAL A 339 3.60 -9.48 -17.77
N VAL A 340 4.11 -9.62 -16.55
CA VAL A 340 3.68 -10.64 -15.59
C VAL A 340 3.15 -9.94 -14.35
N ILE A 341 1.91 -10.22 -13.97
CA ILE A 341 1.25 -9.66 -12.78
C ILE A 341 0.88 -10.80 -11.86
N GLU A 342 1.43 -10.80 -10.66
CA GLU A 342 1.24 -11.86 -9.67
C GLU A 342 0.85 -11.28 -8.31
N HIS A 343 -0.11 -11.90 -7.63
CA HIS A 343 -0.52 -11.54 -6.26
C HIS A 343 -0.79 -10.04 -6.08
N SER A 344 -1.25 -9.37 -7.13
CA SER A 344 -1.42 -7.92 -7.17
C SER A 344 -2.90 -7.54 -7.29
N ILE A 345 -3.22 -6.33 -6.86
CA ILE A 345 -4.55 -5.72 -6.95
C ILE A 345 -4.43 -4.53 -7.89
N GLY A 346 -5.25 -4.47 -8.92
CA GLY A 346 -5.30 -3.33 -9.83
C GLY A 346 -6.02 -3.69 -11.12
N VAL A 347 -6.91 -2.84 -11.53
CA VAL A 347 -7.65 -2.85 -12.81
C VAL A 347 -8.22 -1.45 -13.03
N PRO A 348 -8.49 -1.00 -14.24
CA PRO A 348 -8.24 -1.62 -15.54
C PRO A 348 -6.78 -1.44 -16.02
N ILE A 349 -6.40 -2.25 -17.01
CA ILE A 349 -5.12 -2.14 -17.72
C ILE A 349 -5.43 -1.70 -19.15
N VAL A 350 -4.73 -0.66 -19.63
CA VAL A 350 -4.87 -0.17 -21.00
C VAL A 350 -3.58 -0.47 -21.77
N VAL A 351 -3.74 -1.12 -22.91
CA VAL A 351 -2.66 -1.37 -23.87
C VAL A 351 -2.95 -0.53 -25.12
N SER A 352 -2.07 0.41 -25.43
CA SER A 352 -2.23 1.29 -26.58
C SER A 352 -1.85 0.58 -27.88
N GLU A 353 -2.38 1.05 -29.02
CA GLU A 353 -1.99 0.59 -30.35
C GLU A 353 -0.47 0.74 -30.56
N GLY A 354 0.15 -0.31 -31.08
CA GLY A 354 1.61 -0.40 -31.26
C GLY A 354 2.38 -1.03 -30.09
N ALA A 355 1.71 -1.37 -28.98
CA ALA A 355 2.30 -2.19 -27.93
C ALA A 355 1.96 -3.67 -28.17
N VAL A 356 2.94 -4.54 -27.95
CA VAL A 356 2.77 -6.00 -27.89
C VAL A 356 3.15 -6.43 -26.48
N ALA A 357 2.18 -6.84 -25.71
CA ALA A 357 2.33 -7.27 -24.32
C ALA A 357 2.23 -8.79 -24.17
#